data_37f3995642639e156e4c2c7235492b70
#
_entry.id   37f3995642639e156e4c2c7235492b70
#
_cell.length_a   1.000
_cell.length_b   1.000
_cell.length_c   1.000
_cell.angle_alpha   90.00
_cell.angle_beta   90.00
_cell.angle_gamma   90.00
#
_symmetry.space_group_name_H-M   'P 1'
#
loop_
_entity.id
_entity.type
_entity.pdbx_description
1 polymer ?
#
loop_
_entity_poly.entity_id
_entity_poly.type
_entity_poly.pdbx_seq_one_letter_code
_entity_poly.pdbx_strand_id
1 'polypeptide(L)'
;MKNHILNHLPYKSSFRFVDNISRLTEDEVIGDFTLKEDAFFYEDHFAGNPITPGVIITEIMAQIGLVVMGIFLILKDTELNFDEDNDLFPLLTSTDVSFFKMVLPGQKVTVVSKKQYFRFGKLKCYVEMLDSTGEVVAKGMFSGIIKQVDGLKK
;
A
#
# COMPACT_ATOMS: atom_id res chain seq x y z
N MET A 1 -15.99 -0.67 -7.80
CA MET A 1 -15.38 -0.76 -6.45
C MET A 1 -13.88 -0.45 -6.48
N LYS A 2 -13.09 -1.15 -7.28
CA LYS A 2 -11.63 -0.93 -7.39
C LYS A 2 -11.27 0.52 -7.74
N ASN A 3 -11.89 1.09 -8.77
CA ASN A 3 -11.65 2.49 -9.17
C ASN A 3 -12.08 3.48 -8.09
N HIS A 4 -13.16 3.20 -7.38
CA HIS A 4 -13.63 4.01 -6.28
C HIS A 4 -12.59 4.06 -5.15
N ILE A 5 -12.01 2.92 -4.81
CA ILE A 5 -10.96 2.83 -3.79
C ILE A 5 -9.70 3.57 -4.23
N LEU A 6 -9.29 3.41 -5.50
CA LEU A 6 -8.13 4.12 -6.03
C LEU A 6 -8.31 5.65 -5.94
N ASN A 7 -9.53 6.14 -6.14
CA ASN A 7 -9.85 7.56 -6.03
C ASN A 7 -9.84 8.07 -4.57
N HIS A 8 -10.00 7.18 -3.60
CA HIS A 8 -9.98 7.53 -2.17
C HIS A 8 -8.60 7.40 -1.52
N LEU A 9 -7.58 6.98 -2.27
CA LEU A 9 -6.23 6.94 -1.74
C LEU A 9 -5.75 8.37 -1.44
N PRO A 10 -5.29 8.64 -0.21
CA PRO A 10 -4.99 10.02 0.23
C PRO A 10 -3.65 10.55 -0.25
N TYR A 11 -3.02 9.89 -1.20
CA TYR A 11 -1.68 10.21 -1.67
C TYR A 11 -1.71 11.08 -2.92
N LYS A 12 -0.84 12.09 -2.97
CA LYS A 12 -0.54 12.82 -4.20
C LYS A 12 0.38 12.01 -5.09
N SER A 13 0.50 12.40 -6.35
CA SER A 13 1.15 11.63 -7.41
C SER A 13 2.58 11.18 -7.10
N SER A 14 3.38 11.99 -6.40
CA SER A 14 4.78 11.65 -6.08
C SER A 14 4.93 10.59 -5.00
N PHE A 15 3.88 10.32 -4.23
CA PHE A 15 3.87 9.35 -3.14
C PHE A 15 2.72 8.34 -3.26
N ARG A 16 2.14 8.21 -4.43
CA ARG A 16 1.12 7.19 -4.72
C ARG A 16 1.79 6.02 -5.44
N PHE A 17 1.86 4.88 -4.78
CA PHE A 17 2.55 3.68 -5.25
C PHE A 17 1.58 2.53 -5.56
N VAL A 18 0.47 2.85 -6.19
CA VAL A 18 -0.53 1.89 -6.65
C VAL A 18 -0.95 2.25 -8.07
N ASP A 19 -0.70 1.37 -9.02
CA ASP A 19 -1.17 1.54 -10.40
C ASP A 19 -2.51 0.82 -10.62
N ASN A 20 -2.57 -0.46 -10.32
CA ASN A 20 -3.76 -1.27 -10.54
C ASN A 20 -4.05 -2.19 -9.35
N ILE A 21 -5.33 -2.51 -9.19
CA ILE A 21 -5.80 -3.56 -8.29
C ILE A 21 -6.44 -4.64 -9.16
N SER A 22 -5.83 -5.82 -9.21
CA SER A 22 -6.33 -6.95 -10.02
C SER A 22 -7.32 -7.83 -9.27
N ARG A 23 -7.16 -7.95 -7.94
CA ARG A 23 -8.06 -8.72 -7.08
C ARG A 23 -8.31 -7.97 -5.79
N LEU A 24 -9.58 -7.97 -5.36
CA LEU A 24 -9.99 -7.34 -4.11
C LEU A 24 -11.17 -8.09 -3.52
N THR A 25 -10.93 -8.75 -2.41
CA THR A 25 -11.94 -9.45 -1.60
C THR A 25 -11.80 -9.03 -0.15
N GLU A 26 -12.65 -9.52 0.73
CA GLU A 26 -12.53 -9.28 2.17
C GLU A 26 -11.28 -9.91 2.79
N ASP A 27 -10.68 -10.88 2.11
CA ASP A 27 -9.55 -11.66 2.64
C ASP A 27 -8.24 -11.42 1.90
N GLU A 28 -8.29 -10.89 0.67
CA GLU A 28 -7.11 -10.79 -0.18
C GLU A 28 -7.17 -9.56 -1.08
N VAL A 29 -6.02 -8.92 -1.26
CA VAL A 29 -5.80 -7.92 -2.30
C VAL A 29 -4.56 -8.25 -3.11
N ILE A 30 -4.66 -8.08 -4.42
CA ILE A 30 -3.53 -8.17 -5.35
C ILE A 30 -3.52 -6.88 -6.16
N GLY A 31 -2.39 -6.21 -6.17
CA GLY A 31 -2.20 -4.99 -6.95
C GLY A 31 -0.78 -4.89 -7.46
N ASP A 32 -0.54 -3.92 -8.32
CA ASP A 32 0.77 -3.71 -8.91
C ASP A 32 1.17 -2.25 -8.96
N PHE A 33 2.47 -2.04 -9.08
CA PHE A 33 3.06 -0.73 -9.27
C PHE A 33 4.32 -0.86 -10.12
N THR A 34 4.52 0.06 -11.08
CA THR A 34 5.76 0.17 -11.85
C THR A 34 6.59 1.32 -11.28
N LEU A 35 7.82 1.02 -10.89
CA LEU A 35 8.76 2.01 -10.36
C LEU A 35 9.15 2.96 -11.48
N LYS A 36 8.78 4.24 -11.35
CA LYS A 36 9.11 5.26 -12.35
C LYS A 36 10.60 5.58 -12.29
N GLU A 37 11.23 5.61 -13.46
CA GLU A 37 12.68 5.86 -13.57
C GLU A 37 13.10 7.24 -13.04
N ASP A 38 12.20 8.22 -13.09
CA ASP A 38 12.40 9.59 -12.62
C ASP A 38 11.91 9.85 -11.18
N ALA A 39 11.62 8.80 -10.41
CA ALA A 39 11.18 8.95 -9.04
C ALA A 39 12.24 9.69 -8.19
N PHE A 40 11.76 10.58 -7.31
CA PHE A 40 12.62 11.52 -6.55
C PHE A 40 13.72 10.87 -5.72
N PHE A 41 13.54 9.61 -5.27
CA PHE A 41 14.49 8.94 -4.39
C PHE A 41 15.67 8.29 -5.12
N TYR A 42 15.65 8.16 -6.45
CA TYR A 42 16.69 7.43 -7.19
C TYR A 42 17.97 8.22 -7.38
N GLU A 43 17.90 9.55 -7.45
CA GLU A 43 19.08 10.41 -7.64
C GLU A 43 20.10 10.22 -6.51
N ASP A 44 19.62 10.13 -5.29
CA ASP A 44 20.44 10.06 -4.09
C ASP A 44 20.63 8.65 -3.52
N HIS A 45 19.86 7.69 -4.00
CA HIS A 45 19.88 6.30 -3.50
C HIS A 45 20.12 5.27 -4.62
N PHE A 46 21.34 5.09 -5.10
CA PHE A 46 22.59 5.75 -4.75
C PHE A 46 23.13 6.51 -5.96
N ALA A 47 23.98 7.50 -5.76
CA ALA A 47 24.58 8.29 -6.83
C ALA A 47 25.21 7.41 -7.92
N GLY A 48 24.70 7.48 -9.17
CA GLY A 48 25.15 6.64 -10.28
C GLY A 48 24.67 5.18 -10.25
N ASN A 49 24.03 4.73 -9.18
CA ASN A 49 23.49 3.38 -9.02
C ASN A 49 22.11 3.42 -8.36
N PRO A 50 21.05 3.78 -9.11
CA PRO A 50 19.72 3.89 -8.53
C PRO A 50 19.17 2.52 -8.14
N ILE A 51 18.80 2.40 -6.88
CA ILE A 51 18.19 1.21 -6.29
C ILE A 51 16.97 1.68 -5.48
N THR A 52 15.86 0.97 -5.56
CA THR A 52 14.67 1.32 -4.79
C THR A 52 14.96 1.14 -3.29
N PRO A 53 14.82 2.20 -2.47
CA PRO A 53 15.02 2.08 -1.02
C PRO A 53 14.07 1.06 -0.38
N GLY A 54 14.56 0.31 0.60
CA GLY A 54 13.74 -0.65 1.34
C GLY A 54 12.51 0.00 2.00
N VAL A 55 12.65 1.25 2.45
CA VAL A 55 11.52 2.00 3.01
C VAL A 55 10.44 2.30 1.97
N ILE A 56 10.81 2.49 0.71
CA ILE A 56 9.84 2.66 -0.39
C ILE A 56 9.19 1.32 -0.76
N ILE A 57 9.95 0.24 -0.78
CA ILE A 57 9.40 -1.11 -0.96
C ILE A 57 8.33 -1.39 0.11
N THR A 58 8.66 -1.08 1.36
CA THR A 58 7.73 -1.22 2.49
C THR A 58 6.48 -0.37 2.29
N GLU A 59 6.63 0.88 1.82
CA GLU A 59 5.50 1.76 1.55
C GLU A 59 4.61 1.26 0.41
N ILE A 60 5.19 0.75 -0.67
CA ILE A 60 4.42 0.12 -1.76
C ILE A 60 3.58 -1.04 -1.23
N MET A 61 4.20 -1.91 -0.41
CA MET A 61 3.53 -3.04 0.21
C MET A 61 2.41 -2.59 1.15
N ALA A 62 2.64 -1.53 1.92
CA ALA A 62 1.64 -0.96 2.83
C ALA A 62 0.46 -0.35 2.06
N GLN A 63 0.72 0.41 1.01
CA GLN A 63 -0.34 1.07 0.24
C GLN A 63 -1.24 0.04 -0.46
N ILE A 64 -0.66 -0.90 -1.18
CA ILE A 64 -1.44 -1.93 -1.87
C ILE A 64 -2.01 -2.95 -0.88
N GLY A 65 -1.18 -3.44 0.03
CA GLY A 65 -1.52 -4.56 0.89
C GLY A 65 -2.40 -4.20 2.09
N LEU A 66 -2.24 -3.01 2.64
CA LEU A 66 -2.91 -2.61 3.86
C LEU A 66 -3.94 -1.51 3.64
N VAL A 67 -3.56 -0.41 3.00
CA VAL A 67 -4.43 0.76 2.83
C VAL A 67 -5.60 0.48 1.91
N VAL A 68 -5.36 -0.14 0.77
CA VAL A 68 -6.43 -0.55 -0.17
C VAL A 68 -7.43 -1.48 0.52
N MET A 69 -6.94 -2.49 1.22
CA MET A 69 -7.79 -3.42 1.99
C MET A 69 -8.59 -2.69 3.07
N GLY A 70 -7.94 -1.82 3.82
CA GLY A 70 -8.57 -1.07 4.90
C GLY A 70 -9.68 -0.16 4.41
N ILE A 71 -9.47 0.58 3.33
CA ILE A 71 -10.50 1.43 2.72
C ILE A 71 -11.67 0.56 2.24
N PHE A 72 -11.38 -0.56 1.57
CA PHE A 72 -12.41 -1.49 1.11
C PHE A 72 -13.29 -2.00 2.25
N LEU A 73 -12.68 -2.43 3.35
CA LEU A 73 -13.41 -2.96 4.50
C LEU A 73 -14.27 -1.88 5.18
N ILE A 74 -13.76 -0.65 5.26
CA ILE A 74 -14.49 0.47 5.82
C ILE A 74 -15.68 0.86 4.94
N LEU A 75 -15.48 0.97 3.64
CA LEU A 75 -16.57 1.30 2.69
C LEU A 75 -17.66 0.23 2.65
N LYS A 76 -17.30 -1.01 2.95
CA LYS A 76 -18.22 -2.14 2.99
C LYS A 76 -19.01 -2.23 4.29
N ASP A 77 -18.50 -1.64 5.36
CA ASP A 77 -19.16 -1.62 6.66
C ASP A 77 -20.17 -0.47 6.72
N THR A 78 -21.45 -0.81 6.52
CA THR A 78 -22.54 0.15 6.51
C THR A 78 -22.87 0.72 7.90
N GLU A 79 -22.36 0.12 8.98
CA GLU A 79 -22.53 0.62 10.34
C GLU A 79 -21.54 1.74 10.65
N LEU A 80 -20.41 1.77 9.98
CA LEU A 80 -19.52 2.91 9.99
C LEU A 80 -20.10 3.94 9.01
N ASN A 81 -20.78 4.96 9.54
CA ASN A 81 -21.26 6.11 8.76
C ASN A 81 -20.03 6.82 8.18
N PHE A 82 -19.52 6.29 7.06
CA PHE A 82 -18.43 6.88 6.33
C PHE A 82 -18.95 8.14 5.64
N ASP A 83 -18.48 9.28 6.08
CA ASP A 83 -18.72 10.55 5.42
C ASP A 83 -17.66 10.72 4.32
N GLU A 84 -18.10 10.72 3.06
CA GLU A 84 -17.22 10.90 1.90
C GLU A 84 -16.50 12.26 1.93
N ASP A 85 -17.02 13.21 2.69
CA ASP A 85 -16.42 14.54 2.87
C ASP A 85 -15.28 14.55 3.91
N ASN A 86 -15.11 13.49 4.67
CA ASN A 86 -14.05 13.38 5.67
C ASN A 86 -12.82 12.68 5.13
N ASP A 87 -11.65 13.28 5.39
CA ASP A 87 -10.38 12.69 4.98
C ASP A 87 -10.06 11.42 5.79
N LEU A 88 -9.65 10.39 5.10
CA LEU A 88 -9.12 9.16 5.69
C LEU A 88 -7.62 9.26 5.86
N PHE A 89 -7.14 8.95 7.06
CA PHE A 89 -5.72 8.91 7.37
C PHE A 89 -5.31 7.48 7.72
N PRO A 90 -4.77 6.73 6.75
CA PRO A 90 -4.19 5.43 7.04
C PRO A 90 -2.84 5.62 7.72
N LEU A 91 -2.69 5.02 8.89
CA LEU A 91 -1.49 5.11 9.70
C LEU A 91 -0.92 3.72 9.94
N LEU A 92 0.33 3.54 9.60
CA LEU A 92 1.05 2.31 9.87
C LEU A 92 1.38 2.23 11.37
N THR A 93 1.06 1.12 12.01
CA THR A 93 1.33 0.91 13.45
C THR A 93 2.44 -0.08 13.70
N SER A 94 2.67 -1.04 12.78
CA SER A 94 3.71 -2.04 12.93
C SER A 94 4.06 -2.65 11.58
N THR A 95 5.35 -2.87 11.35
CA THR A 95 5.84 -3.67 10.24
C THR A 95 6.97 -4.57 10.68
N ASP A 96 7.00 -5.78 10.11
CA ASP A 96 8.11 -6.72 10.24
C ASP A 96 8.34 -7.29 8.84
N VAL A 97 9.33 -6.74 8.12
CA VAL A 97 9.56 -7.01 6.69
C VAL A 97 10.99 -7.50 6.49
N SER A 98 11.12 -8.58 5.73
CA SER A 98 12.41 -9.08 5.24
C SER A 98 12.52 -8.85 3.74
N PHE A 99 13.70 -8.47 3.29
CA PHE A 99 14.01 -8.13 1.89
C PHE A 99 14.97 -9.16 1.31
N PHE A 100 14.67 -9.67 0.12
CA PHE A 100 15.42 -10.76 -0.52
C PHE A 100 16.04 -10.37 -1.85
N LYS A 101 15.57 -9.28 -2.46
CA LYS A 101 15.95 -8.90 -3.82
C LYS A 101 15.88 -7.39 -4.00
N MET A 102 16.80 -6.84 -4.80
CA MET A 102 16.76 -5.43 -5.18
C MET A 102 15.66 -5.18 -6.21
N VAL A 103 15.07 -4.00 -6.18
CA VAL A 103 14.18 -3.49 -7.21
C VAL A 103 14.82 -2.27 -7.86
N LEU A 104 14.94 -2.31 -9.18
CA LEU A 104 15.56 -1.27 -9.99
C LEU A 104 14.50 -0.34 -10.60
N PRO A 105 14.89 0.89 -11.01
CA PRO A 105 13.99 1.78 -11.73
C PRO A 105 13.37 1.10 -12.96
N GLY A 106 12.09 1.37 -13.22
CA GLY A 106 11.36 0.82 -14.35
C GLY A 106 10.78 -0.57 -14.14
N GLN A 107 11.15 -1.27 -13.07
CA GLN A 107 10.62 -2.60 -12.78
C GLN A 107 9.19 -2.52 -12.25
N LYS A 108 8.38 -3.50 -12.67
CA LYS A 108 7.02 -3.71 -12.16
C LYS A 108 7.05 -4.73 -11.03
N VAL A 109 6.38 -4.40 -9.93
CA VAL A 109 6.20 -5.30 -8.79
C VAL A 109 4.72 -5.59 -8.57
N THR A 110 4.43 -6.79 -8.09
CA THR A 110 3.08 -7.22 -7.70
C THR A 110 3.06 -7.47 -6.21
N VAL A 111 2.05 -6.94 -5.54
CA VAL A 111 1.85 -7.13 -4.11
C VAL A 111 0.63 -8.00 -3.88
N VAL A 112 0.82 -9.05 -3.10
CA VAL A 112 -0.23 -9.98 -2.67
C VAL A 112 -0.36 -9.85 -1.15
N SER A 113 -1.55 -9.53 -0.69
CA SER A 113 -1.83 -9.33 0.73
C SER A 113 -2.98 -10.20 1.18
N LYS A 114 -2.80 -10.85 2.32
CA LYS A 114 -3.82 -11.69 2.96
C LYS A 114 -4.16 -11.14 4.33
N LYS A 115 -5.44 -10.83 4.54
CA LYS A 115 -5.94 -10.35 5.82
C LYS A 115 -5.76 -11.42 6.89
N GLN A 116 -5.16 -11.03 8.01
CA GLN A 116 -5.08 -11.86 9.22
C GLN A 116 -6.26 -11.55 10.14
N TYR A 117 -6.52 -10.27 10.41
CA TYR A 117 -7.72 -9.82 11.11
C TYR A 117 -8.02 -8.34 10.80
N PHE A 118 -9.27 -7.97 11.03
CA PHE A 118 -9.75 -6.60 11.05
C PHE A 118 -10.70 -6.44 12.25
N ARG A 119 -10.28 -5.66 13.25
CA ARG A 119 -11.04 -5.43 14.49
C ARG A 119 -10.82 -4.03 15.01
N PHE A 120 -11.90 -3.40 15.45
CA PHE A 120 -11.83 -2.07 16.07
C PHE A 120 -11.02 -1.06 15.24
N GLY A 121 -11.17 -1.12 13.93
CA GLY A 121 -10.45 -0.26 13.01
C GLY A 121 -8.98 -0.62 12.79
N LYS A 122 -8.48 -1.69 13.41
CA LYS A 122 -7.12 -2.19 13.23
C LYS A 122 -7.09 -3.36 12.25
N LEU A 123 -6.29 -3.20 11.19
CA LEU A 123 -6.08 -4.21 10.17
C LEU A 123 -4.68 -4.79 10.30
N LYS A 124 -4.59 -6.11 10.21
CA LYS A 124 -3.31 -6.83 10.10
C LYS A 124 -3.33 -7.73 8.87
N CYS A 125 -2.28 -7.64 8.05
CA CYS A 125 -2.11 -8.41 6.83
C CYS A 125 -0.72 -9.03 6.75
N TYR A 126 -0.67 -10.22 6.15
CA TYR A 126 0.57 -10.80 5.64
C TYR A 126 0.73 -10.36 4.19
N VAL A 127 1.86 -9.74 3.86
CA VAL A 127 2.07 -9.09 2.57
C VAL A 127 3.36 -9.61 1.92
N GLU A 128 3.26 -9.94 0.63
CA GLU A 128 4.41 -10.32 -0.20
C GLU A 128 4.49 -9.41 -1.42
N MET A 129 5.72 -9.03 -1.76
CA MET A 129 6.01 -8.37 -3.03
C MET A 129 6.76 -9.33 -3.95
N LEU A 130 6.28 -9.45 -5.18
CA LEU A 130 6.86 -10.29 -6.22
C LEU A 130 7.37 -9.43 -7.37
N ASP A 131 8.48 -9.84 -8.00
CA ASP A 131 8.93 -9.22 -9.24
C ASP A 131 8.19 -9.80 -10.46
N SER A 132 8.54 -9.35 -11.67
CA SER A 132 7.91 -9.78 -12.91
C SER A 132 8.14 -11.25 -13.26
N THR A 133 9.11 -11.91 -12.61
CA THR A 133 9.36 -13.35 -12.77
C THR A 133 8.62 -14.20 -11.76
N GLY A 134 7.92 -13.58 -10.81
CA GLY A 134 7.22 -14.24 -9.73
C GLY A 134 8.09 -14.56 -8.51
N GLU A 135 9.34 -14.09 -8.48
CA GLU A 135 10.21 -14.26 -7.31
C GLU A 135 9.88 -13.26 -6.20
N VAL A 136 9.99 -13.69 -4.96
CA VAL A 136 9.73 -12.85 -3.79
C VAL A 136 10.82 -11.79 -3.64
N VAL A 137 10.42 -10.53 -3.65
CA VAL A 137 11.28 -9.37 -3.37
C VAL A 137 11.35 -9.09 -1.88
N ALA A 138 10.21 -9.10 -1.22
CA ALA A 138 10.06 -8.83 0.21
C ALA A 138 8.79 -9.49 0.73
N LYS A 139 8.76 -9.75 2.03
CA LYS A 139 7.55 -10.28 2.70
C LYS A 139 7.55 -9.89 4.17
N GLY A 140 6.38 -9.82 4.76
CA GLY A 140 6.25 -9.53 6.18
C GLY A 140 4.83 -9.27 6.64
N MET A 141 4.75 -8.93 7.92
CA MET A 141 3.50 -8.60 8.59
C MET A 141 3.35 -7.09 8.68
N PHE A 142 2.15 -6.61 8.33
CA PHE A 142 1.81 -5.19 8.36
C PHE A 142 0.58 -4.99 9.22
N SER A 143 0.60 -3.99 10.08
CA SER A 143 -0.56 -3.58 10.86
C SER A 143 -0.76 -2.07 10.72
N GLY A 144 -2.01 -1.65 10.67
CA GLY A 144 -2.34 -0.24 10.58
C GLY A 144 -3.75 0.05 11.05
N ILE A 145 -4.03 1.33 11.18
CA ILE A 145 -5.36 1.86 11.51
C ILE A 145 -5.74 2.91 10.47
N ILE A 146 -7.03 3.05 10.22
CA ILE A 146 -7.55 4.16 9.43
C ILE A 146 -8.30 5.08 10.39
N LYS A 147 -7.87 6.33 10.46
CA LYS A 147 -8.53 7.37 11.23
C LYS A 147 -9.28 8.30 10.31
N GLN A 148 -10.51 8.58 10.68
CA GLN A 148 -11.27 9.69 10.15
C GLN A 148 -11.13 10.84 11.13
N VAL A 149 -10.62 11.99 10.68
CA VAL A 149 -10.39 13.14 11.55
C VAL A 149 -11.25 14.30 11.07
N ASP A 150 -12.26 14.66 11.88
CA ASP A 150 -13.04 15.86 11.66
C ASP A 150 -12.15 17.09 11.91
N GLY A 151 -12.09 17.98 10.94
CA GLY A 151 -11.60 19.35 11.17
C GLY A 151 -10.09 19.58 11.05
N LEU A 152 -9.31 18.72 10.40
CA LEU A 152 -7.92 19.04 10.00
C LEU A 152 -7.83 19.85 8.70
N LYS A 153 -8.92 20.38 8.22
CA LYS A 153 -8.90 21.34 7.12
C LYS A 153 -8.32 22.66 7.63
N LYS A 154 -7.03 22.83 7.42
CA LYS A 154 -6.41 24.15 7.48
C LYS A 154 -6.55 24.85 6.14
#